data_e5c1f10fc4d8f87680e718162eb6a624
#
_entry.id   e5c1f10fc4d8f87680e718162eb6a624
#
_cell.length_a   1.000
_cell.length_b   1.000
_cell.length_c   1.000
_cell.angle_alpha   90.00
_cell.angle_beta   90.00
_cell.angle_gamma   90.00
#
_symmetry.space_group_name_H-M   'P 1'
#
loop_
_entity.id
_entity.type
_entity.pdbx_description
1 polymer ?
#
loop_
_entity_poly.entity_id
_entity_poly.type
_entity_poly.pdbx_seq_one_letter_code
_entity_poly.pdbx_strand_id
1 'polypeptide(L)'
;MERGNSSTRTLSREQPGSLTPDSLDALIRSHRSRVERTLRPLIRRYYPGMLTASGGLEYRKMIELSSKMAMVGRACTRIAGYPFDARRLRIGSLFGACCFLGDSFLDDFGEAAALEYLKRCELLLTKGWFEVRDDRERLFYVILGRLFAERDVLDPILRQAIFSLFLSQKEDVELRAGSSEFQKHPRHLQLRMLRQCALNRGGNTSSVLTLLLVPNLPLGYHYVIFTAGSLFMYVDDHGDCHYDRHYRRLTYMNQVKRPVPALRAIFTRGIDLIDRGLPGSEGRDLLIAFLERYYLTRLKKHRLERSRGVLSWTVYG
;
A
#
# COMPACT_ATOMS: atom_id res chain seq x y z
N MET A 1 -36.76 4.55 32.56
CA MET A 1 -35.31 4.92 32.50
C MET A 1 -34.50 3.64 32.55
N GLU A 2 -34.33 2.98 31.43
CA GLU A 2 -33.49 1.80 31.33
C GLU A 2 -32.20 2.19 30.58
N ARG A 3 -31.07 2.05 31.29
CA ARG A 3 -29.73 2.27 30.71
C ARG A 3 -29.33 1.01 29.95
N GLY A 4 -29.35 1.09 28.62
CA GLY A 4 -28.84 0.06 27.75
C GLY A 4 -27.33 -0.11 27.89
N ASN A 5 -26.94 -1.22 28.44
CA ASN A 5 -25.54 -1.70 28.52
C ASN A 5 -25.08 -2.07 27.13
N SER A 6 -24.24 -1.23 26.48
CA SER A 6 -23.59 -1.58 25.24
C SER A 6 -22.44 -2.54 25.54
N SER A 7 -22.73 -3.83 25.43
CA SER A 7 -21.78 -4.92 25.48
C SER A 7 -20.70 -4.73 24.40
N THR A 8 -19.49 -4.44 24.83
CA THR A 8 -18.26 -4.56 24.04
C THR A 8 -18.10 -6.03 23.66
N ARG A 9 -18.46 -6.37 22.41
CA ARG A 9 -18.14 -7.67 21.82
C ARG A 9 -16.62 -7.81 21.77
N THR A 10 -16.08 -8.57 22.68
CA THR A 10 -14.73 -9.13 22.65
C THR A 10 -14.67 -10.06 21.43
N LEU A 11 -13.81 -9.73 20.47
CA LEU A 11 -13.51 -10.57 19.30
C LEU A 11 -12.70 -11.79 19.75
N SER A 12 -13.37 -12.79 20.28
CA SER A 12 -12.84 -14.14 20.48
C SER A 12 -13.66 -15.09 19.61
N ARG A 13 -13.20 -15.28 18.38
CA ARG A 13 -13.71 -16.32 17.47
C ARG A 13 -12.60 -17.36 17.32
N GLU A 14 -12.58 -18.33 18.21
CA GLU A 14 -11.87 -19.58 17.97
C GLU A 14 -12.66 -20.35 16.91
N GLN A 15 -12.24 -20.27 15.67
CA GLN A 15 -12.64 -21.19 14.61
C GLN A 15 -11.47 -22.10 14.26
N PRO A 16 -11.69 -23.40 13.99
CA PRO A 16 -10.64 -24.32 13.59
C PRO A 16 -10.07 -23.87 12.25
N GLY A 17 -8.82 -23.37 12.24
CA GLY A 17 -8.12 -22.84 11.08
C GLY A 17 -7.74 -21.35 11.16
N SER A 18 -8.08 -20.62 12.23
CA SER A 18 -7.70 -19.21 12.38
C SER A 18 -6.17 -19.07 12.45
N LEU A 19 -5.62 -18.22 11.60
CA LEU A 19 -4.21 -17.82 11.63
C LEU A 19 -3.91 -17.18 12.99
N THR A 20 -3.09 -17.84 13.81
CA THR A 20 -2.61 -17.24 15.06
C THR A 20 -1.65 -16.08 14.75
N PRO A 21 -1.53 -15.07 15.64
CA PRO A 21 -0.54 -14.00 15.46
C PRO A 21 0.87 -14.53 15.20
N ASP A 22 1.29 -15.58 15.90
CA ASP A 22 2.62 -16.19 15.74
C ASP A 22 2.81 -16.84 14.37
N SER A 23 1.77 -17.51 13.84
CA SER A 23 1.81 -18.11 12.50
C SER A 23 1.86 -17.03 11.40
N LEU A 24 1.14 -15.92 11.58
CA LEU A 24 1.20 -14.79 10.68
C LEU A 24 2.59 -14.13 10.68
N ASP A 25 3.20 -13.98 11.86
CA ASP A 25 4.54 -13.42 11.99
C ASP A 25 5.61 -14.33 11.38
N ALA A 26 5.50 -15.63 11.57
CA ALA A 26 6.39 -16.61 10.93
C ALA A 26 6.27 -16.53 9.39
N LEU A 27 5.05 -16.38 8.88
CA LEU A 27 4.78 -16.23 7.46
C LEU A 27 5.38 -14.93 6.90
N ILE A 28 5.23 -13.81 7.59
CA ILE A 28 5.81 -12.51 7.22
C ILE A 28 7.34 -12.61 7.16
N ARG A 29 7.99 -13.21 8.19
CA ARG A 29 9.45 -13.42 8.21
C ARG A 29 9.92 -14.30 7.04
N SER A 30 9.20 -15.39 6.75
CA SER A 30 9.49 -16.27 5.63
C SER A 30 9.41 -15.53 4.28
N HIS A 31 8.38 -14.69 4.08
CA HIS A 31 8.26 -13.87 2.88
C HIS A 31 9.39 -12.86 2.77
N ARG A 32 9.72 -12.15 3.86
CA ARG A 32 10.81 -11.17 3.88
C ARG A 32 12.14 -11.77 3.39
N SER A 33 12.53 -12.93 3.90
CA SER A 33 13.76 -13.62 3.48
C SER A 33 13.75 -13.98 1.98
N ARG A 34 12.60 -14.40 1.45
CA ARG A 34 12.46 -14.75 0.02
C ARG A 34 12.43 -13.51 -0.88
N VAL A 35 11.75 -12.44 -0.46
CA VAL A 35 11.73 -11.13 -1.11
C VAL A 35 13.15 -10.57 -1.19
N GLU A 36 13.89 -10.62 -0.10
CA GLU A 36 15.29 -10.16 -0.05
C GLU A 36 16.17 -10.91 -1.04
N ARG A 37 16.04 -12.23 -1.14
CA ARG A 37 16.75 -13.04 -2.15
C ARG A 37 16.40 -12.64 -3.59
N THR A 38 15.18 -12.20 -3.84
CA THR A 38 14.74 -11.73 -5.17
C THR A 38 15.31 -10.36 -5.51
N LEU A 39 15.27 -9.41 -4.58
CA LEU A 39 15.59 -8.00 -4.86
C LEU A 39 17.05 -7.64 -4.66
N ARG A 40 17.75 -8.25 -3.70
CA ARG A 40 19.14 -7.90 -3.36
C ARG A 40 20.13 -7.99 -4.53
N PRO A 41 20.07 -8.99 -5.45
CA PRO A 41 20.93 -9.02 -6.61
C PRO A 41 20.70 -7.84 -7.57
N LEU A 42 19.45 -7.40 -7.74
CA LEU A 42 19.11 -6.25 -8.57
C LEU A 42 19.62 -4.96 -7.96
N ILE A 43 19.43 -4.77 -6.65
CA ILE A 43 19.91 -3.59 -5.93
C ILE A 43 21.44 -3.52 -6.02
N ARG A 44 22.15 -4.63 -5.75
CA ARG A 44 23.63 -4.67 -5.86
C ARG A 44 24.13 -4.27 -7.24
N ARG A 45 23.39 -4.64 -8.28
CA ARG A 45 23.79 -4.37 -9.66
C ARG A 45 23.46 -2.97 -10.15
N TYR A 46 22.29 -2.43 -9.77
CA TYR A 46 21.74 -1.23 -10.39
C TYR A 46 21.66 -0.02 -9.45
N TYR A 47 21.66 -0.24 -8.13
CA TYR A 47 21.70 0.82 -7.12
C TYR A 47 22.41 0.33 -5.84
N PRO A 48 23.72 0.06 -5.90
CA PRO A 48 24.48 -0.46 -4.76
C PRO A 48 24.48 0.48 -3.54
N GLY A 49 24.41 1.81 -3.77
CA GLY A 49 24.36 2.81 -2.73
C GLY A 49 23.19 2.64 -1.74
N MET A 50 22.06 2.07 -2.18
CA MET A 50 20.91 1.79 -1.31
C MET A 50 21.24 0.85 -0.13
N LEU A 51 22.22 -0.05 -0.30
CA LEU A 51 22.60 -1.02 0.73
C LEU A 51 23.35 -0.38 1.91
N THR A 52 24.01 0.75 1.69
CA THR A 52 24.94 1.38 2.64
C THR A 52 24.50 2.77 3.07
N ALA A 53 23.85 3.55 2.19
CA ALA A 53 23.38 4.89 2.49
C ALA A 53 22.45 4.88 3.72
N SER A 54 22.65 5.83 4.64
CA SER A 54 21.87 5.95 5.87
C SER A 54 21.77 4.64 6.67
N GLY A 55 22.85 3.84 6.71
CA GLY A 55 22.87 2.54 7.36
C GLY A 55 21.92 1.51 6.73
N GLY A 56 21.65 1.63 5.43
CA GLY A 56 20.76 0.73 4.69
C GLY A 56 19.26 0.93 5.02
N LEU A 57 18.86 2.10 5.51
CA LEU A 57 17.48 2.40 5.89
C LEU A 57 16.53 2.26 4.69
N GLU A 58 16.90 2.84 3.54
CA GLU A 58 16.11 2.78 2.31
C GLU A 58 15.91 1.32 1.84
N TYR A 59 16.99 0.53 1.87
CA TYR A 59 16.92 -0.90 1.59
C TYR A 59 15.93 -1.64 2.48
N ARG A 60 16.00 -1.42 3.81
CA ARG A 60 15.09 -2.08 4.75
C ARG A 60 13.64 -1.72 4.52
N LYS A 61 13.34 -0.44 4.25
CA LYS A 61 11.99 0.05 3.92
C LYS A 61 11.46 -0.62 2.65
N MET A 62 12.27 -0.71 1.60
CA MET A 62 11.88 -1.36 0.35
C MET A 62 11.59 -2.85 0.56
N ILE A 63 12.44 -3.59 1.27
CA ILE A 63 12.22 -5.00 1.58
C ILE A 63 10.93 -5.19 2.41
N GLU A 64 10.67 -4.31 3.37
CA GLU A 64 9.45 -4.38 4.19
C GLU A 64 8.19 -4.16 3.34
N LEU A 65 8.13 -3.09 2.53
CA LEU A 65 6.97 -2.83 1.68
C LEU A 65 6.76 -3.96 0.66
N SER A 66 7.84 -4.43 0.04
CA SER A 66 7.78 -5.56 -0.89
C SER A 66 7.27 -6.84 -0.23
N SER A 67 7.64 -7.07 1.04
CA SER A 67 7.13 -8.22 1.81
C SER A 67 5.63 -8.09 2.11
N LYS A 68 5.16 -6.88 2.43
CA LYS A 68 3.73 -6.59 2.61
C LYS A 68 2.94 -6.83 1.31
N MET A 69 3.46 -6.37 0.17
CA MET A 69 2.83 -6.61 -1.14
C MET A 69 2.81 -8.10 -1.51
N ALA A 70 3.87 -8.85 -1.20
CA ALA A 70 3.88 -10.30 -1.38
C ALA A 70 2.83 -11.01 -0.48
N MET A 71 2.59 -10.52 0.74
CA MET A 71 1.54 -11.04 1.62
C MET A 71 0.14 -10.78 1.08
N VAL A 72 -0.14 -9.54 0.65
CA VAL A 72 -1.41 -9.21 -0.01
C VAL A 72 -1.58 -10.05 -1.28
N GLY A 73 -0.53 -10.18 -2.08
CA GLY A 73 -0.53 -11.02 -3.28
C GLY A 73 -0.83 -12.48 -2.98
N ARG A 74 -0.29 -13.03 -1.88
CA ARG A 74 -0.63 -14.39 -1.43
C ARG A 74 -2.12 -14.50 -1.08
N ALA A 75 -2.65 -13.55 -0.34
CA ALA A 75 -4.06 -13.54 0.03
C ALA A 75 -4.96 -13.50 -1.23
N CYS A 76 -4.72 -12.59 -2.17
CA CYS A 76 -5.48 -12.47 -3.42
C CYS A 76 -5.40 -13.76 -4.26
N THR A 77 -4.22 -14.38 -4.33
CA THR A 77 -4.01 -15.62 -5.06
C THR A 77 -4.81 -16.78 -4.44
N ARG A 78 -4.82 -16.88 -3.11
CA ARG A 78 -5.58 -17.90 -2.38
C ARG A 78 -7.08 -17.66 -2.41
N ILE A 79 -7.55 -16.42 -2.43
CA ILE A 79 -8.97 -16.06 -2.66
C ILE A 79 -9.43 -16.62 -4.02
N ALA A 80 -8.58 -16.55 -5.02
CA ALA A 80 -8.87 -17.08 -6.37
C ALA A 80 -8.66 -18.59 -6.50
N GLY A 81 -8.29 -19.30 -5.44
CA GLY A 81 -8.09 -20.75 -5.45
C GLY A 81 -6.74 -21.22 -6.04
N TYR A 82 -5.82 -20.30 -6.32
CA TYR A 82 -4.51 -20.67 -6.88
C TYR A 82 -3.43 -20.85 -5.80
N PRO A 83 -2.41 -21.69 -6.02
CA PRO A 83 -1.24 -21.79 -5.17
C PRO A 83 -0.40 -20.50 -5.27
N PHE A 84 0.18 -20.07 -4.14
CA PHE A 84 1.14 -18.96 -4.14
C PHE A 84 2.56 -19.52 -4.33
N ASP A 85 2.96 -19.66 -5.58
CA ASP A 85 4.24 -20.22 -6.02
C ASP A 85 5.40 -19.20 -6.04
N ALA A 86 6.57 -19.66 -6.49
CA ALA A 86 7.76 -18.81 -6.59
C ALA A 86 7.61 -17.66 -7.60
N ARG A 87 6.87 -17.88 -8.70
CA ARG A 87 6.59 -16.85 -9.71
C ARG A 87 5.73 -15.74 -9.13
N ARG A 88 4.65 -16.09 -8.44
CA ARG A 88 3.75 -15.10 -7.80
C ARG A 88 4.44 -14.33 -6.68
N LEU A 89 5.27 -15.02 -5.89
CA LEU A 89 6.11 -14.34 -4.90
C LEU A 89 7.04 -13.32 -5.57
N ARG A 90 7.67 -13.68 -6.69
CA ARG A 90 8.55 -12.77 -7.45
C ARG A 90 7.77 -11.55 -7.96
N ILE A 91 6.60 -11.75 -8.55
CA ILE A 91 5.72 -10.66 -9.01
C ILE A 91 5.37 -9.72 -7.84
N GLY A 92 4.90 -10.24 -6.71
CA GLY A 92 4.58 -9.43 -5.53
C GLY A 92 5.78 -8.67 -4.98
N SER A 93 6.98 -9.29 -5.01
CA SER A 93 8.24 -8.67 -4.58
C SER A 93 8.64 -7.51 -5.50
N LEU A 94 8.60 -7.72 -6.81
CA LEU A 94 8.94 -6.69 -7.82
C LEU A 94 7.92 -5.54 -7.78
N PHE A 95 6.63 -5.86 -7.67
CA PHE A 95 5.58 -4.85 -7.57
C PHE A 95 5.75 -3.97 -6.32
N GLY A 96 6.00 -4.57 -5.16
CA GLY A 96 6.25 -3.82 -3.93
C GLY A 96 7.51 -2.93 -4.01
N ALA A 97 8.55 -3.38 -4.70
CA ALA A 97 9.74 -2.57 -4.95
C ALA A 97 9.45 -1.40 -5.91
N CYS A 98 8.62 -1.61 -6.96
CA CYS A 98 8.15 -0.52 -7.81
C CYS A 98 7.33 0.51 -7.02
N CYS A 99 6.41 0.08 -6.15
CA CYS A 99 5.65 0.98 -5.29
C CYS A 99 6.58 1.79 -4.39
N PHE A 100 7.55 1.14 -3.72
CA PHE A 100 8.50 1.83 -2.86
C PHE A 100 9.31 2.89 -3.60
N LEU A 101 9.91 2.52 -4.74
CA LEU A 101 10.72 3.44 -5.54
C LEU A 101 9.87 4.58 -6.10
N GLY A 102 8.67 4.30 -6.61
CA GLY A 102 7.73 5.31 -7.09
C GLY A 102 7.35 6.31 -6.01
N ASP A 103 6.90 5.85 -4.85
CA ASP A 103 6.53 6.72 -3.73
C ASP A 103 7.71 7.56 -3.23
N SER A 104 8.92 6.99 -3.15
CA SER A 104 10.10 7.72 -2.69
C SER A 104 10.51 8.86 -3.62
N PHE A 105 10.30 8.75 -4.95
CA PHE A 105 10.51 9.88 -5.86
C PHE A 105 9.51 11.01 -5.63
N LEU A 106 8.28 10.67 -5.28
CA LEU A 106 7.23 11.66 -5.02
C LEU A 106 7.40 12.33 -3.66
N ASP A 107 7.94 11.60 -2.68
CA ASP A 107 8.02 12.05 -1.30
C ASP A 107 9.32 12.76 -0.93
N ASP A 108 10.46 12.36 -1.50
CA ASP A 108 11.79 12.76 -1.01
C ASP A 108 12.35 14.01 -1.71
N PHE A 109 11.88 14.37 -2.91
CA PHE A 109 12.51 15.41 -3.76
C PHE A 109 11.71 16.72 -3.91
N GLY A 110 10.55 16.83 -3.26
CA GLY A 110 9.67 17.99 -3.35
C GLY A 110 8.76 18.00 -4.58
N GLU A 111 7.77 18.91 -4.57
CA GLU A 111 6.65 18.92 -5.53
C GLU A 111 7.10 19.06 -7.00
N ALA A 112 8.02 19.99 -7.28
CA ALA A 112 8.48 20.23 -8.66
C ALA A 112 9.15 18.99 -9.26
N ALA A 113 10.03 18.33 -8.50
CA ALA A 113 10.69 17.10 -8.92
C ALA A 113 9.70 15.95 -9.07
N ALA A 114 8.72 15.85 -8.16
CA ALA A 114 7.65 14.84 -8.24
C ALA A 114 6.81 15.01 -9.51
N LEU A 115 6.39 16.23 -9.84
CA LEU A 115 5.62 16.51 -11.05
C LEU A 115 6.42 16.22 -12.34
N GLU A 116 7.72 16.54 -12.34
CA GLU A 116 8.59 16.22 -13.48
C GLU A 116 8.79 14.70 -13.63
N TYR A 117 8.97 13.99 -12.54
CA TYR A 117 9.04 12.52 -12.55
C TYR A 117 7.74 11.91 -13.07
N LEU A 118 6.58 12.41 -12.63
CA LEU A 118 5.28 11.95 -13.12
C LEU A 118 5.10 12.17 -14.62
N LYS A 119 5.58 13.28 -15.20
CA LYS A 119 5.57 13.49 -16.65
C LYS A 119 6.37 12.43 -17.41
N ARG A 120 7.54 12.01 -16.85
CA ARG A 120 8.35 10.93 -17.43
C ARG A 120 7.67 9.57 -17.30
N CYS A 121 6.99 9.31 -16.18
CA CYS A 121 6.15 8.11 -16.02
C CYS A 121 4.98 8.09 -17.02
N GLU A 122 4.36 9.23 -17.31
CA GLU A 122 3.31 9.35 -18.33
C GLU A 122 3.84 9.03 -19.73
N LEU A 123 5.05 9.47 -20.07
CA LEU A 123 5.72 9.09 -21.32
C LEU A 123 6.02 7.60 -21.39
N LEU A 124 6.42 6.99 -20.27
CA LEU A 124 6.61 5.55 -20.19
C LEU A 124 5.32 4.79 -20.48
N LEU A 125 4.21 5.20 -19.88
CA LEU A 125 2.92 4.52 -20.02
C LEU A 125 2.29 4.72 -21.41
N THR A 126 2.52 5.88 -22.03
CA THR A 126 1.89 6.23 -23.31
C THR A 126 2.74 5.90 -24.52
N LYS A 127 4.08 6.02 -24.41
CA LYS A 127 5.04 5.88 -25.50
C LYS A 127 6.09 4.78 -25.28
N GLY A 128 6.09 4.12 -24.13
CA GLY A 128 7.07 3.08 -23.78
C GLY A 128 8.48 3.62 -23.53
N TRP A 129 8.65 4.94 -23.36
CA TRP A 129 9.95 5.57 -23.19
C TRP A 129 10.09 6.23 -21.82
N PHE A 130 11.24 5.97 -21.14
CA PHE A 130 11.58 6.54 -19.85
C PHE A 130 13.03 6.99 -19.80
N GLU A 131 13.25 8.28 -19.54
CA GLU A 131 14.59 8.84 -19.35
C GLU A 131 15.07 8.52 -17.93
N VAL A 132 16.12 7.72 -17.85
CA VAL A 132 16.76 7.35 -16.58
C VAL A 132 17.82 8.39 -16.24
N ARG A 133 17.74 9.01 -15.07
CA ARG A 133 18.66 10.08 -14.63
C ARG A 133 19.66 9.65 -13.56
N ASP A 134 19.30 8.67 -12.75
CA ASP A 134 20.14 8.19 -11.67
C ASP A 134 20.01 6.66 -11.45
N ASP A 135 20.75 6.13 -10.49
CA ASP A 135 20.74 4.69 -10.18
C ASP A 135 19.42 4.22 -9.56
N ARG A 136 18.70 5.09 -8.81
CA ARG A 136 17.38 4.79 -8.26
C ARG A 136 16.35 4.63 -9.37
N GLU A 137 16.32 5.54 -10.32
CA GLU A 137 15.47 5.45 -11.51
C GLU A 137 15.83 4.26 -12.40
N ARG A 138 17.13 3.97 -12.51
CA ARG A 138 17.62 2.78 -13.24
C ARG A 138 17.09 1.50 -12.59
N LEU A 139 17.18 1.40 -11.26
CA LEU A 139 16.63 0.25 -10.54
C LEU A 139 15.12 0.14 -10.73
N PHE A 140 14.37 1.25 -10.62
CA PHE A 140 12.92 1.29 -10.87
C PHE A 140 12.57 0.79 -12.28
N TYR A 141 13.23 1.31 -13.31
CA TYR A 141 12.99 0.94 -14.70
C TYR A 141 13.28 -0.54 -14.97
N VAL A 142 14.39 -1.06 -14.42
CA VAL A 142 14.75 -2.48 -14.56
C VAL A 142 13.74 -3.39 -13.84
N ILE A 143 13.30 -3.02 -12.63
CA ILE A 143 12.31 -3.80 -11.87
C ILE A 143 10.98 -3.79 -12.61
N LEU A 144 10.54 -2.63 -13.12
CA LEU A 144 9.30 -2.50 -13.88
C LEU A 144 9.34 -3.34 -15.18
N GLY A 145 10.44 -3.29 -15.92
CA GLY A 145 10.64 -4.12 -17.11
C GLY A 145 10.55 -5.62 -16.80
N ARG A 146 11.16 -6.08 -15.68
CA ARG A 146 11.04 -7.47 -15.24
C ARG A 146 9.62 -7.84 -14.81
N LEU A 147 8.93 -6.93 -14.14
CA LEU A 147 7.53 -7.13 -13.74
C LEU A 147 6.63 -7.29 -14.98
N PHE A 148 6.83 -6.47 -15.99
CA PHE A 148 6.08 -6.55 -17.25
C PHE A 148 6.42 -7.80 -18.07
N ALA A 149 7.63 -8.32 -17.99
CA ALA A 149 7.98 -9.60 -18.60
C ALA A 149 7.28 -10.82 -17.97
N GLU A 150 6.75 -10.69 -16.77
CA GLU A 150 5.97 -11.76 -16.10
C GLU A 150 4.51 -11.83 -16.58
N ARG A 151 4.03 -10.78 -17.24
CA ARG A 151 2.63 -10.67 -17.70
C ARG A 151 2.55 -9.97 -19.04
N ASP A 152 1.52 -10.29 -19.77
CA ASP A 152 1.16 -9.55 -20.98
C ASP A 152 0.62 -8.16 -20.59
N VAL A 153 1.45 -7.16 -20.72
CA VAL A 153 1.10 -5.75 -20.42
C VAL A 153 0.19 -5.12 -21.46
N LEU A 154 -0.08 -5.80 -22.56
CA LEU A 154 -1.04 -5.36 -23.58
C LEU A 154 -2.48 -5.72 -23.20
N ASP A 155 -2.68 -6.54 -22.15
CA ASP A 155 -4.01 -6.75 -21.57
C ASP A 155 -4.69 -5.41 -21.25
N PRO A 156 -5.83 -5.07 -21.90
CA PRO A 156 -6.48 -3.76 -21.76
C PRO A 156 -6.91 -3.45 -20.31
N ILE A 157 -7.32 -4.48 -19.56
CA ILE A 157 -7.78 -4.32 -18.16
C ILE A 157 -6.59 -3.98 -17.26
N LEU A 158 -5.47 -4.68 -17.42
CA LEU A 158 -4.24 -4.39 -16.67
C LEU A 158 -3.70 -3.00 -17.02
N ARG A 159 -3.68 -2.63 -18.30
CA ARG A 159 -3.25 -1.28 -18.73
C ARG A 159 -4.12 -0.19 -18.10
N GLN A 160 -5.43 -0.35 -18.12
CA GLN A 160 -6.36 0.60 -17.51
C GLN A 160 -6.12 0.71 -15.99
N ALA A 161 -5.90 -0.41 -15.30
CA ALA A 161 -5.61 -0.40 -13.86
C ALA A 161 -4.27 0.30 -13.54
N ILE A 162 -3.22 0.07 -14.33
CA ILE A 162 -1.92 0.76 -14.19
C ILE A 162 -2.09 2.26 -14.40
N PHE A 163 -2.85 2.67 -15.43
CA PHE A 163 -3.11 4.07 -15.71
C PHE A 163 -3.93 4.73 -14.59
N SER A 164 -4.93 4.04 -14.04
CA SER A 164 -5.71 4.50 -12.88
C SER A 164 -4.84 4.65 -11.63
N LEU A 165 -3.89 3.75 -11.40
CA LEU A 165 -2.91 3.88 -10.32
C LEU A 165 -2.04 5.12 -10.52
N PHE A 166 -1.51 5.32 -11.74
CA PHE A 166 -0.72 6.51 -12.08
C PHE A 166 -1.51 7.80 -11.83
N LEU A 167 -2.75 7.90 -12.29
CA LEU A 167 -3.60 9.08 -12.08
C LEU A 167 -3.85 9.35 -10.60
N SER A 168 -4.06 8.29 -9.79
CA SER A 168 -4.26 8.46 -8.34
C SER A 168 -2.99 8.93 -7.62
N GLN A 169 -1.79 8.56 -8.09
CA GLN A 169 -0.53 9.09 -7.57
C GLN A 169 -0.33 10.56 -7.98
N LYS A 170 -0.68 10.93 -9.20
CA LYS A 170 -0.63 12.32 -9.67
C LYS A 170 -1.56 13.21 -8.83
N GLU A 171 -2.81 12.78 -8.63
CA GLU A 171 -3.78 13.47 -7.75
C GLU A 171 -3.23 13.64 -6.33
N ASP A 172 -2.58 12.63 -5.78
CA ASP A 172 -2.00 12.68 -4.43
C ASP A 172 -0.91 13.76 -4.30
N VAL A 173 -0.01 13.87 -5.26
CA VAL A 173 1.03 14.90 -5.27
C VAL A 173 0.39 16.30 -5.29
N GLU A 174 -0.59 16.52 -6.15
CA GLU A 174 -1.30 17.80 -6.29
C GLU A 174 -2.07 18.17 -5.01
N LEU A 175 -2.73 17.21 -4.36
CA LEU A 175 -3.51 17.45 -3.14
C LEU A 175 -2.63 17.61 -1.88
N ARG A 176 -1.56 16.82 -1.76
CA ARG A 176 -0.66 16.87 -0.59
C ARG A 176 0.06 18.20 -0.45
N ALA A 177 0.44 18.82 -1.55
CA ALA A 177 1.06 20.14 -1.56
C ALA A 177 0.09 21.24 -1.15
N GLY A 178 -1.23 20.98 -1.14
CA GLY A 178 -2.23 21.98 -0.81
C GLY A 178 -2.23 23.14 -1.80
N SER A 179 -2.29 22.82 -3.10
CA SER A 179 -2.30 23.81 -4.18
C SER A 179 -3.30 24.94 -3.93
N SER A 180 -3.04 26.12 -4.51
CA SER A 180 -3.95 27.27 -4.39
C SER A 180 -5.36 26.95 -4.86
N GLU A 181 -5.49 26.07 -5.86
CA GLU A 181 -6.79 25.61 -6.36
C GLU A 181 -7.51 24.73 -5.33
N PHE A 182 -6.81 23.76 -4.73
CA PHE A 182 -7.37 22.93 -3.67
C PHE A 182 -7.85 23.77 -2.47
N GLN A 183 -7.10 24.83 -2.10
CA GLN A 183 -7.43 25.69 -0.96
C GLN A 183 -8.69 26.54 -1.20
N LYS A 184 -9.07 26.83 -2.46
CA LYS A 184 -10.31 27.56 -2.79
C LYS A 184 -11.58 26.74 -2.50
N HIS A 185 -11.48 25.42 -2.41
CA HIS A 185 -12.65 24.60 -2.14
C HIS A 185 -13.13 24.70 -0.68
N PRO A 186 -14.45 24.65 -0.43
CA PRO A 186 -15.00 24.54 0.92
C PRO A 186 -14.43 23.34 1.67
N ARG A 187 -14.26 23.44 2.98
CA ARG A 187 -13.63 22.41 3.82
C ARG A 187 -14.20 21.00 3.64
N HIS A 188 -15.51 20.85 3.51
CA HIS A 188 -16.15 19.56 3.31
C HIS A 188 -15.75 18.92 1.97
N LEU A 189 -15.56 19.72 0.93
CA LEU A 189 -15.10 19.26 -0.38
C LEU A 189 -13.63 18.87 -0.34
N GLN A 190 -12.77 19.66 0.31
CA GLN A 190 -11.37 19.30 0.55
C GLN A 190 -11.26 17.93 1.24
N LEU A 191 -12.02 17.70 2.30
CA LEU A 191 -12.05 16.40 3.00
C LEU A 191 -12.55 15.26 2.11
N ARG A 192 -13.54 15.52 1.25
CA ARG A 192 -14.02 14.53 0.28
C ARG A 192 -12.95 14.18 -0.75
N MET A 193 -12.24 15.16 -1.28
CA MET A 193 -11.14 14.95 -2.25
C MET A 193 -10.01 14.13 -1.62
N LEU A 194 -9.50 14.50 -0.46
CA LEU A 194 -8.47 13.76 0.25
C LEU A 194 -8.91 12.32 0.59
N ARG A 195 -10.16 12.14 0.98
CA ARG A 195 -10.72 10.80 1.24
C ARG A 195 -10.77 9.95 -0.02
N GLN A 196 -11.19 10.52 -1.14
CA GLN A 196 -11.27 9.82 -2.42
C GLN A 196 -9.88 9.47 -2.95
N CYS A 197 -8.92 10.39 -2.81
CA CYS A 197 -7.53 10.17 -3.19
C CYS A 197 -6.92 8.98 -2.41
N ALA A 198 -7.05 8.94 -1.08
CA ALA A 198 -6.58 7.82 -0.27
C ALA A 198 -7.25 6.49 -0.68
N LEU A 199 -8.56 6.52 -0.96
CA LEU A 199 -9.31 5.37 -1.45
C LEU A 199 -8.76 4.88 -2.79
N ASN A 200 -8.56 5.78 -3.75
CA ASN A 200 -8.08 5.45 -5.09
C ASN A 200 -6.64 4.91 -5.08
N ARG A 201 -5.74 5.54 -4.33
CA ARG A 201 -4.33 5.11 -4.22
C ARG A 201 -4.22 3.67 -3.74
N GLY A 202 -4.80 3.36 -2.60
CA GLY A 202 -4.75 2.02 -2.02
C GLY A 202 -5.52 1.00 -2.86
N GLY A 203 -6.71 1.36 -3.32
CA GLY A 203 -7.56 0.49 -4.14
C GLY A 203 -6.92 0.15 -5.48
N ASN A 204 -6.40 1.14 -6.21
CA ASN A 204 -5.74 0.91 -7.50
C ASN A 204 -4.44 0.10 -7.33
N THR A 205 -3.66 0.34 -6.26
CA THR A 205 -2.47 -0.47 -5.93
C THR A 205 -2.83 -1.95 -5.79
N SER A 206 -3.87 -2.26 -5.01
CA SER A 206 -4.30 -3.65 -4.82
C SER A 206 -4.92 -4.26 -6.08
N SER A 207 -5.60 -3.46 -6.90
CA SER A 207 -6.16 -3.91 -8.19
C SER A 207 -5.06 -4.29 -9.16
N VAL A 208 -4.03 -3.46 -9.33
CA VAL A 208 -2.88 -3.77 -10.21
C VAL A 208 -2.17 -5.03 -9.75
N LEU A 209 -1.85 -5.13 -8.44
CA LEU A 209 -1.22 -6.33 -7.88
C LEU A 209 -2.04 -7.58 -8.16
N THR A 210 -3.36 -7.50 -7.97
CA THR A 210 -4.26 -8.64 -8.18
C THR A 210 -4.30 -9.05 -9.63
N LEU A 211 -4.44 -8.12 -10.57
CA LEU A 211 -4.44 -8.41 -12.00
C LEU A 211 -3.11 -8.99 -12.48
N LEU A 212 -1.98 -8.56 -11.91
CA LEU A 212 -0.67 -9.15 -12.19
C LEU A 212 -0.59 -10.63 -11.75
N LEU A 213 -1.26 -10.99 -10.66
CA LEU A 213 -1.20 -12.33 -10.06
C LEU A 213 -2.33 -13.26 -10.52
N VAL A 214 -3.54 -12.70 -10.71
CA VAL A 214 -4.78 -13.43 -10.96
C VAL A 214 -5.65 -12.68 -11.97
N PRO A 215 -5.36 -12.82 -13.28
CA PRO A 215 -6.03 -12.04 -14.33
C PRO A 215 -7.54 -12.31 -14.44
N ASN A 216 -7.96 -13.52 -14.10
CA ASN A 216 -9.34 -14.00 -14.28
C ASN A 216 -10.14 -14.00 -12.96
N LEU A 217 -9.82 -13.08 -12.03
CA LEU A 217 -10.59 -12.96 -10.81
C LEU A 217 -12.01 -12.43 -11.12
N PRO A 218 -13.08 -13.00 -10.52
CA PRO A 218 -14.44 -12.50 -10.71
C PRO A 218 -14.58 -11.01 -10.37
N LEU A 219 -15.33 -10.25 -11.18
CA LEU A 219 -15.49 -8.81 -11.04
C LEU A 219 -15.96 -8.38 -9.65
N GLY A 220 -16.87 -9.12 -9.01
CA GLY A 220 -17.32 -8.83 -7.64
C GLY A 220 -16.18 -8.82 -6.61
N TYR A 221 -15.18 -9.69 -6.77
CA TYR A 221 -14.03 -9.76 -5.88
C TYR A 221 -13.06 -8.59 -6.10
N HIS A 222 -12.97 -8.05 -7.32
CA HIS A 222 -12.15 -6.87 -7.59
C HIS A 222 -12.56 -5.68 -6.73
N TYR A 223 -13.86 -5.41 -6.59
CA TYR A 223 -14.37 -4.34 -5.74
C TYR A 223 -13.98 -4.53 -4.27
N VAL A 224 -14.10 -5.76 -3.77
CA VAL A 224 -13.75 -6.07 -2.37
C VAL A 224 -12.26 -5.93 -2.14
N ILE A 225 -11.42 -6.38 -3.08
CA ILE A 225 -9.95 -6.24 -3.00
C ILE A 225 -9.53 -4.77 -3.14
N PHE A 226 -10.18 -4.01 -4.00
CA PHE A 226 -10.01 -2.56 -4.08
C PHE A 226 -10.29 -1.89 -2.72
N THR A 227 -11.38 -2.27 -2.06
CA THR A 227 -11.70 -1.78 -0.71
C THR A 227 -10.64 -2.18 0.31
N ALA A 228 -10.14 -3.41 0.27
CA ALA A 228 -9.06 -3.86 1.16
C ALA A 228 -7.79 -3.03 0.96
N GLY A 229 -7.41 -2.74 -0.29
CA GLY A 229 -6.31 -1.84 -0.60
C GLY A 229 -6.50 -0.44 -0.05
N SER A 230 -7.72 0.10 -0.17
CA SER A 230 -8.08 1.40 0.39
C SER A 230 -7.95 1.43 1.91
N LEU A 231 -8.29 0.33 2.60
CA LEU A 231 -8.09 0.22 4.06
C LEU A 231 -6.62 0.31 4.45
N PHE A 232 -5.72 -0.33 3.70
CA PHE A 232 -4.28 -0.21 3.96
C PHE A 232 -3.84 1.25 3.90
N MET A 233 -4.31 2.03 2.92
CA MET A 233 -3.95 3.44 2.77
C MET A 233 -4.51 4.30 3.91
N TYR A 234 -5.78 4.15 4.29
CA TYR A 234 -6.33 4.89 5.43
C TYR A 234 -5.62 4.58 6.75
N VAL A 235 -5.23 3.32 6.94
CA VAL A 235 -4.48 2.88 8.13
C VAL A 235 -3.07 3.46 8.11
N ASP A 236 -2.44 3.55 6.95
CA ASP A 236 -1.11 4.14 6.77
C ASP A 236 -1.13 5.63 7.05
N ASP A 237 -1.99 6.39 6.38
CA ASP A 237 -2.20 7.82 6.59
C ASP A 237 -2.48 8.17 8.07
N HIS A 238 -3.22 7.29 8.78
CA HIS A 238 -3.44 7.47 10.20
C HIS A 238 -2.17 7.24 11.03
N GLY A 239 -1.42 6.20 10.71
CA GLY A 239 -0.14 5.91 11.37
C GLY A 239 0.87 7.02 11.19
N ASP A 240 0.86 7.68 10.04
CA ASP A 240 1.79 8.75 9.66
C ASP A 240 1.24 10.17 9.93
N CYS A 241 0.08 10.28 10.56
CA CYS A 241 -0.64 11.54 10.79
C CYS A 241 0.22 12.65 11.46
N HIS A 242 1.11 12.30 12.40
CA HIS A 242 2.01 13.25 13.04
C HIS A 242 3.20 13.61 12.14
N TYR A 243 3.75 12.64 11.45
CA TYR A 243 4.81 12.81 10.46
C TYR A 243 4.34 13.72 9.31
N ASP A 244 3.18 13.43 8.71
CA ASP A 244 2.62 14.22 7.62
C ASP A 244 2.35 15.68 8.05
N ARG A 245 1.84 15.91 9.27
CA ARG A 245 1.67 17.26 9.80
C ARG A 245 3.00 17.99 9.95
N HIS A 246 4.04 17.31 10.42
CA HIS A 246 5.38 17.89 10.57
C HIS A 246 5.94 18.36 9.22
N TYR A 247 5.73 17.56 8.17
CA TYR A 247 6.16 17.90 6.80
C TYR A 247 5.10 18.67 5.98
N ARG A 248 4.03 19.14 6.63
CA ARG A 248 2.93 19.90 6.01
C ARG A 248 2.24 19.18 4.85
N ARG A 249 2.23 17.86 4.85
CA ARG A 249 1.54 17.04 3.87
C ARG A 249 0.07 16.88 4.27
N LEU A 250 -0.86 17.08 3.31
CA LEU A 250 -2.29 16.94 3.57
C LEU A 250 -2.74 15.51 3.26
N THR A 251 -3.34 14.85 4.26
CA THR A 251 -4.00 13.55 4.11
C THR A 251 -5.39 13.61 4.76
N TYR A 252 -6.29 12.71 4.35
CA TYR A 252 -7.61 12.66 4.97
C TYR A 252 -7.51 12.48 6.49
N MET A 253 -6.64 11.59 6.96
CA MET A 253 -6.52 11.25 8.38
C MET A 253 -5.93 12.38 9.22
N ASN A 254 -5.06 13.21 8.68
CA ASN A 254 -4.52 14.34 9.45
C ASN A 254 -5.41 15.59 9.39
N GLN A 255 -6.41 15.63 8.49
CA GLN A 255 -7.33 16.74 8.30
C GLN A 255 -8.71 16.52 8.95
N VAL A 256 -9.11 15.28 9.23
CA VAL A 256 -10.37 14.99 9.89
C VAL A 256 -10.30 15.33 11.38
N LYS A 257 -11.40 15.89 11.94
CA LYS A 257 -11.44 16.38 13.34
C LYS A 257 -11.17 15.28 14.38
N ARG A 258 -11.63 14.05 14.12
CA ARG A 258 -11.50 12.89 15.02
C ARG A 258 -10.94 11.69 14.25
N PRO A 259 -9.61 11.62 14.02
CA PRO A 259 -9.03 10.59 13.13
C PRO A 259 -9.22 9.16 13.64
N VAL A 260 -9.07 8.89 14.94
CA VAL A 260 -9.23 7.53 15.51
C VAL A 260 -10.65 7.00 15.35
N PRO A 261 -11.74 7.72 15.75
CA PRO A 261 -13.10 7.27 15.47
C PRO A 261 -13.41 7.14 13.96
N ALA A 262 -12.93 8.06 13.13
CA ALA A 262 -13.13 8.01 11.69
C ALA A 262 -12.47 6.76 11.08
N LEU A 263 -11.20 6.48 11.43
CA LEU A 263 -10.52 5.27 10.98
C LEU A 263 -11.23 4.01 11.46
N ARG A 264 -11.62 3.94 12.74
CA ARG A 264 -12.35 2.78 13.28
C ARG A 264 -13.61 2.49 12.47
N ALA A 265 -14.44 3.52 12.19
CA ALA A 265 -15.66 3.36 11.43
C ALA A 265 -15.41 2.91 9.98
N ILE A 266 -14.36 3.42 9.32
CA ILE A 266 -13.96 2.99 7.98
C ILE A 266 -13.47 1.54 8.02
N PHE A 267 -12.59 1.21 8.97
CA PHE A 267 -11.98 -0.11 9.10
C PHE A 267 -13.01 -1.19 9.37
N THR A 268 -13.90 -1.00 10.37
CA THR A 268 -14.94 -1.98 10.70
C THR A 268 -15.83 -2.26 9.49
N ARG A 269 -16.33 -1.23 8.80
CA ARG A 269 -17.16 -1.42 7.60
C ARG A 269 -16.41 -2.11 6.47
N GLY A 270 -15.14 -1.81 6.30
CA GLY A 270 -14.33 -2.46 5.28
C GLY A 270 -14.05 -3.94 5.58
N ILE A 271 -13.77 -4.29 6.83
CA ILE A 271 -13.63 -5.70 7.25
C ILE A 271 -14.94 -6.47 7.06
N ASP A 272 -16.08 -5.88 7.45
CA ASP A 272 -17.39 -6.50 7.23
C ASP A 272 -17.68 -6.73 5.74
N LEU A 273 -17.26 -5.80 4.87
CA LEU A 273 -17.40 -5.96 3.43
C LEU A 273 -16.51 -7.10 2.89
N ILE A 274 -15.27 -7.20 3.36
CA ILE A 274 -14.33 -8.26 2.97
C ILE A 274 -14.85 -9.61 3.42
N ASP A 275 -15.32 -9.72 4.66
CA ASP A 275 -15.83 -10.98 5.23
C ASP A 275 -17.07 -11.51 4.49
N ARG A 276 -17.97 -10.61 4.07
CA ARG A 276 -19.20 -10.98 3.33
C ARG A 276 -19.01 -11.08 1.82
N GLY A 277 -18.10 -10.31 1.26
CA GLY A 277 -17.93 -10.18 -0.19
C GLY A 277 -16.94 -11.17 -0.81
N LEU A 278 -16.15 -11.86 -0.01
CA LEU A 278 -15.21 -12.89 -0.46
C LEU A 278 -15.64 -14.28 0.03
N PRO A 279 -15.37 -15.34 -0.73
CA PRO A 279 -15.65 -16.70 -0.30
C PRO A 279 -14.83 -17.05 0.95
N GLY A 280 -15.39 -17.90 1.82
CA GLY A 280 -14.65 -18.49 2.95
C GLY A 280 -13.42 -19.25 2.43
N SER A 281 -12.22 -18.72 2.69
CA SER A 281 -10.97 -19.27 2.16
C SER A 281 -9.78 -18.86 3.01
N GLU A 282 -8.70 -19.65 2.97
CA GLU A 282 -7.40 -19.27 3.57
C GLU A 282 -6.97 -17.85 3.15
N GLY A 283 -7.24 -17.46 1.91
CA GLY A 283 -6.87 -16.16 1.37
C GLY A 283 -7.64 -15.01 2.01
N ARG A 284 -8.97 -15.14 2.19
CA ARG A 284 -9.79 -14.14 2.87
C ARG A 284 -9.35 -13.97 4.33
N ASP A 285 -9.18 -15.09 5.03
CA ASP A 285 -8.81 -15.06 6.44
C ASP A 285 -7.41 -14.47 6.64
N LEU A 286 -6.46 -14.78 5.74
CA LEU A 286 -5.13 -14.17 5.70
C LEU A 286 -5.20 -12.66 5.45
N LEU A 287 -6.04 -12.19 4.52
CA LEU A 287 -6.20 -10.77 4.21
C LEU A 287 -6.74 -9.99 5.42
N ILE A 288 -7.78 -10.53 6.08
CA ILE A 288 -8.37 -9.94 7.28
C ILE A 288 -7.34 -9.90 8.41
N ALA A 289 -6.69 -11.01 8.73
CA ALA A 289 -5.70 -11.09 9.80
C ALA A 289 -4.51 -10.12 9.56
N PHE A 290 -4.07 -9.98 8.30
CA PHE A 290 -3.00 -9.06 7.94
C PHE A 290 -3.43 -7.59 8.05
N LEU A 291 -4.64 -7.24 7.64
CA LEU A 291 -5.23 -5.90 7.80
C LEU A 291 -5.37 -5.53 9.27
N GLU A 292 -5.90 -6.42 10.11
CA GLU A 292 -6.07 -6.20 11.54
C GLU A 292 -4.72 -5.99 12.24
N ARG A 293 -3.72 -6.82 11.93
CA ARG A 293 -2.36 -6.65 12.44
C ARG A 293 -1.77 -5.29 12.02
N TYR A 294 -1.93 -4.93 10.76
CA TYR A 294 -1.45 -3.65 10.23
C TYR A 294 -2.13 -2.47 10.96
N TYR A 295 -3.44 -2.53 11.11
CA TYR A 295 -4.24 -1.55 11.85
C TYR A 295 -3.74 -1.37 13.30
N LEU A 296 -3.54 -2.45 14.04
CA LEU A 296 -3.06 -2.40 15.42
C LEU A 296 -1.63 -1.80 15.51
N THR A 297 -0.76 -2.17 14.57
CA THR A 297 0.61 -1.65 14.51
C THR A 297 0.61 -0.13 14.26
N ARG A 298 -0.21 0.34 13.33
CA ARG A 298 -0.30 1.78 12.99
C ARG A 298 -1.01 2.59 14.09
N LEU A 299 -1.98 2.03 14.78
CA LEU A 299 -2.55 2.65 15.99
C LEU A 299 -1.51 2.80 17.10
N LYS A 300 -0.66 1.79 17.32
CA LYS A 300 0.45 1.88 18.28
C LYS A 300 1.43 2.99 17.91
N LYS A 301 1.84 3.07 16.62
CA LYS A 301 2.69 4.15 16.10
C LYS A 301 2.08 5.52 16.39
N HIS A 302 0.83 5.74 15.98
CA HIS A 302 0.14 7.01 16.19
C HIS A 302 0.11 7.44 17.68
N ARG A 303 -0.16 6.50 18.60
CA ARG A 303 -0.16 6.77 20.05
C ARG A 303 1.23 7.16 20.56
N LEU A 304 2.27 6.46 20.11
CA LEU A 304 3.66 6.74 20.49
C LEU A 304 4.12 8.10 19.97
N GLU A 305 3.85 8.45 18.73
CA GLU A 305 4.19 9.74 18.15
C GLU A 305 3.43 10.89 18.80
N ARG A 306 2.17 10.66 19.21
CA ARG A 306 1.40 11.64 19.98
C ARG A 306 2.03 11.98 21.34
N SER A 307 2.65 11.00 21.99
CA SER A 307 3.23 11.16 23.33
C SER A 307 4.70 11.60 23.32
N ARG A 308 5.45 11.27 22.28
CA ARG A 308 6.91 11.42 22.21
C ARG A 308 7.41 12.31 21.05
N GLY A 309 6.50 12.82 20.23
CA GLY A 309 6.84 13.48 18.97
C GLY A 309 7.08 12.48 17.83
N VAL A 310 7.39 13.02 16.64
CA VAL A 310 7.66 12.21 15.44
C VAL A 310 8.87 11.32 15.68
N LEU A 311 8.70 10.03 15.51
CA LEU A 311 9.74 9.04 15.73
C LEU A 311 10.43 8.67 14.43
N SER A 312 11.74 8.40 14.51
CA SER A 312 12.45 7.87 13.37
C SER A 312 11.90 6.49 12.99
N TRP A 313 11.97 6.16 11.71
CA TRP A 313 11.49 4.87 11.19
C TRP A 313 12.13 3.66 11.88
N THR A 314 13.35 3.79 12.38
CA THR A 314 14.10 2.74 13.08
C THR A 314 13.42 2.22 14.36
N VAL A 315 12.44 2.97 14.89
CA VAL A 315 11.68 2.55 16.09
C VAL A 315 10.59 1.52 15.76
N TYR A 316 10.22 1.37 14.49
CA TYR A 316 9.08 0.55 14.02
C TYR A 316 9.46 -0.58 13.05
N GLY A 317 10.72 -0.63 12.64
CA GLY A 317 11.25 -1.63 11.71
C GLY A 317 11.57 -2.97 12.34
#